data_ca47e832bff456ffb59c304c2baae549
#
_entry.id   ca47e832bff456ffb59c304c2baae549
#
_cell.length_a   1.000
_cell.length_b   1.000
_cell.length_c   1.000
_cell.angle_alpha   90.00
_cell.angle_beta   90.00
_cell.angle_gamma   90.00
#
_symmetry.space_group_name_H-M   'P 1'
#
loop_
_entity.id
_entity.type
_entity.pdbx_description
1 polymer ?
#
loop_
_entity_poly.entity_id
_entity_poly.type
_entity_poly.pdbx_seq_one_letter_code
_entity_poly.pdbx_strand_id
1 'polypeptide(L)'
;PKLPFKNELIFVKNKSLKIGSFNITEVLKNEIFKEKKILQINNNFTNFILVNCIDINKTSDFENLGSKLFSFFAENKIRNIFLNSNIQKITELQVERILHGATLKSYSFEVYKTKKNEKELTNIYLFGHNKNNKLKRRLDALTAGIILTRDLVSEPGNILHPDEYTKRILKLKKFGIKVTVYDKKKLKKMGCGALLGVGQGSIRGSYIVTMEWNGASSKSKPLAFVGKGVCFDTGGISLKPAKFMEDMTYDMAGSAVVVGLMKNFALRNAKINAVGVVGLVENMPGGNAQRPGDIVKSYSGKTIEVLNTDAEGRLVLADALTFTEEKFKPNLIIDLATLTGAIIVSLGSEYAGLFSNNDKISKQLYEAGEKVEEKVWRMPLHKNYDKLINSKNADMQNINYVGGAGSTTAAQFLQRFI
;
A
#
# COMPACT_ATOMS: atom_id res chain seq x y z
N PRO A 1 -32.43 32.18 -5.32
CA PRO A 1 -32.73 31.01 -6.13
C PRO A 1 -32.95 29.81 -5.22
N LYS A 2 -34.09 29.11 -5.37
CA LYS A 2 -34.35 27.86 -4.63
C LYS A 2 -33.22 26.87 -4.97
N LEU A 3 -32.54 26.37 -3.93
CA LEU A 3 -31.52 25.33 -4.11
C LEU A 3 -32.19 24.08 -4.72
N PRO A 4 -31.67 23.50 -5.77
CA PRO A 4 -32.29 22.36 -6.46
C PRO A 4 -32.25 21.07 -5.64
N PHE A 5 -31.62 21.08 -4.44
CA PHE A 5 -31.37 19.89 -3.63
C PHE A 5 -31.93 20.07 -2.20
N LYS A 6 -32.47 18.94 -1.67
CA LYS A 6 -33.03 18.91 -0.31
C LYS A 6 -31.98 18.88 0.80
N ASN A 7 -30.71 18.50 0.47
CA ASN A 7 -29.65 18.30 1.46
C ASN A 7 -28.50 19.29 1.23
N GLU A 8 -28.14 20.04 2.25
CA GLU A 8 -27.01 20.98 2.24
C GLU A 8 -25.98 20.57 3.30
N LEU A 9 -24.72 20.45 2.89
CA LEU A 9 -23.60 20.14 3.77
C LEU A 9 -22.97 21.43 4.29
N ILE A 10 -22.85 21.55 5.61
CA ILE A 10 -22.35 22.74 6.29
C ILE A 10 -21.21 22.36 7.24
N PHE A 11 -20.04 22.96 7.04
CA PHE A 11 -18.88 22.80 7.90
C PHE A 11 -18.86 23.88 8.99
N VAL A 12 -18.98 23.46 10.25
CA VAL A 12 -18.92 24.33 11.42
C VAL A 12 -17.48 24.49 11.86
N LYS A 13 -16.85 25.63 11.54
CA LYS A 13 -15.45 25.94 11.86
C LYS A 13 -15.29 26.82 13.09
N ASN A 14 -16.33 27.54 13.49
CA ASN A 14 -16.31 28.39 14.66
C ASN A 14 -17.69 28.44 15.32
N LYS A 15 -17.73 28.93 16.57
CA LYS A 15 -18.95 29.01 17.38
C LYS A 15 -19.92 30.12 16.95
N SER A 16 -19.51 30.99 16.01
CA SER A 16 -20.28 32.18 15.59
C SER A 16 -21.02 32.00 14.26
N LEU A 17 -20.99 30.81 13.65
CA LEU A 17 -21.70 30.57 12.38
C LEU A 17 -23.23 30.65 12.60
N LYS A 18 -23.92 31.47 11.80
CA LYS A 18 -25.39 31.53 11.76
C LYS A 18 -25.89 30.83 10.51
N ILE A 19 -26.82 29.90 10.66
CA ILE A 19 -27.44 29.17 9.56
C ILE A 19 -28.95 29.50 9.59
N GLY A 20 -29.37 30.49 8.81
CA GLY A 20 -30.77 30.96 8.84
C GLY A 20 -31.18 31.38 10.24
N SER A 21 -32.29 30.82 10.74
CA SER A 21 -32.82 31.03 12.10
C SER A 21 -32.16 30.13 13.16
N PHE A 22 -31.25 29.21 12.80
CA PHE A 22 -30.65 28.25 13.75
C PHE A 22 -29.52 28.88 14.54
N ASN A 23 -29.59 28.73 15.87
CA ASN A 23 -28.50 29.10 16.76
C ASN A 23 -27.50 27.91 16.88
N ILE A 24 -26.36 28.02 16.22
CA ILE A 24 -25.32 26.99 16.27
C ILE A 24 -24.81 26.76 17.69
N THR A 25 -24.85 27.74 18.55
CA THR A 25 -24.41 27.59 19.94
C THR A 25 -25.20 26.49 20.67
N GLU A 26 -26.50 26.33 20.38
CA GLU A 26 -27.30 25.24 20.94
C GLU A 26 -26.93 23.86 20.31
N VAL A 27 -26.70 23.84 19.01
CA VAL A 27 -26.26 22.63 18.29
C VAL A 27 -24.91 22.14 18.80
N LEU A 28 -24.00 23.06 19.10
CA LEU A 28 -22.67 22.73 19.64
C LEU A 28 -22.71 22.18 21.07
N LYS A 29 -23.79 22.37 21.80
CA LYS A 29 -24.02 21.77 23.13
C LYS A 29 -24.51 20.34 23.00
N ASN A 30 -24.99 19.90 21.83
CA ASN A 30 -25.49 18.56 21.60
C ASN A 30 -24.34 17.54 21.70
N GLU A 31 -24.43 16.59 22.62
CA GLU A 31 -23.40 15.59 22.88
C GLU A 31 -23.17 14.67 21.67
N ILE A 32 -24.23 14.34 20.93
CA ILE A 32 -24.12 13.54 19.69
C ILE A 32 -23.26 14.27 18.66
N PHE A 33 -23.43 15.59 18.55
CA PHE A 33 -22.64 16.39 17.62
C PHE A 33 -21.16 16.53 18.05
N LYS A 34 -20.92 16.58 19.37
CA LYS A 34 -19.55 16.58 19.90
C LYS A 34 -18.85 15.25 19.62
N GLU A 35 -19.54 14.14 19.86
CA GLU A 35 -18.99 12.79 19.72
C GLU A 35 -18.89 12.36 18.24
N LYS A 36 -19.99 12.37 17.51
CA LYS A 36 -20.05 11.90 16.10
C LYS A 36 -19.52 12.92 15.10
N LYS A 37 -19.40 14.18 15.47
CA LYS A 37 -19.00 15.32 14.62
C LYS A 37 -19.90 15.57 13.41
N ILE A 38 -21.02 14.86 13.26
CA ILE A 38 -21.99 15.00 12.17
C ILE A 38 -23.40 14.97 12.77
N LEU A 39 -24.23 15.94 12.39
CA LEU A 39 -25.61 16.04 12.81
C LEU A 39 -26.50 16.45 11.64
N GLN A 40 -27.61 15.76 11.43
CA GLN A 40 -28.65 16.18 10.49
C GLN A 40 -29.73 16.98 11.21
N ILE A 41 -30.07 18.13 10.66
CA ILE A 41 -31.16 18.96 11.08
C ILE A 41 -32.12 19.15 9.92
N ASN A 42 -33.38 18.82 10.13
CA ASN A 42 -34.40 18.95 9.11
C ASN A 42 -35.15 20.27 9.30
N ASN A 43 -35.29 21.01 8.23
CA ASN A 43 -36.18 22.16 8.12
C ASN A 43 -37.23 21.83 7.05
N ASN A 44 -38.36 22.53 7.06
CA ASN A 44 -39.48 22.28 6.14
C ASN A 44 -39.11 22.22 4.64
N PHE A 45 -37.99 22.82 4.26
CA PHE A 45 -37.53 22.92 2.86
C PHE A 45 -36.14 22.31 2.58
N THR A 46 -35.29 22.18 3.61
CA THR A 46 -33.90 21.78 3.42
C THR A 46 -33.41 20.97 4.63
N ASN A 47 -32.73 19.87 4.36
CA ASN A 47 -32.02 19.11 5.37
C ASN A 47 -30.59 19.63 5.46
N PHE A 48 -30.19 20.13 6.61
CA PHE A 48 -28.82 20.55 6.86
C PHE A 48 -28.04 19.42 7.49
N ILE A 49 -26.88 19.12 6.91
CA ILE A 49 -25.92 18.18 7.46
C ILE A 49 -24.76 18.99 8.01
N LEU A 50 -24.75 19.15 9.32
CA LEU A 50 -23.75 19.92 10.03
C LEU A 50 -22.56 19.04 10.36
N VAL A 51 -21.36 19.54 10.10
CA VAL A 51 -20.11 18.86 10.32
C VAL A 51 -19.21 19.69 11.21
N ASN A 52 -18.84 19.15 12.38
CA ASN A 52 -17.95 19.83 13.31
C ASN A 52 -16.50 19.74 12.85
N CYS A 53 -15.93 20.88 12.49
CA CYS A 53 -14.55 21.04 12.05
C CYS A 53 -13.74 21.98 12.93
N ILE A 54 -14.19 22.30 14.16
CA ILE A 54 -13.56 23.32 15.01
C ILE A 54 -12.13 22.93 15.38
N ASP A 55 -11.88 21.64 15.64
CA ASP A 55 -10.58 21.13 16.09
C ASP A 55 -9.81 20.36 14.99
N ILE A 56 -10.22 20.52 13.73
CA ILE A 56 -9.59 19.81 12.60
C ILE A 56 -8.50 20.66 11.99
N ASN A 57 -7.24 20.23 12.11
CA ASN A 57 -6.06 20.96 11.66
C ASN A 57 -5.15 20.17 10.73
N LYS A 58 -5.08 18.82 10.87
CA LYS A 58 -4.20 17.99 10.07
C LYS A 58 -4.88 17.55 8.76
N THR A 59 -4.08 17.24 7.75
CA THR A 59 -4.55 16.70 6.46
C THR A 59 -5.31 15.39 6.64
N SER A 60 -4.82 14.49 7.47
CA SER A 60 -5.44 13.22 7.82
C SER A 60 -6.81 13.38 8.49
N ASP A 61 -7.02 14.43 9.27
CA ASP A 61 -8.31 14.71 9.91
C ASP A 61 -9.40 14.97 8.86
N PHE A 62 -9.08 15.69 7.77
CA PHE A 62 -10.04 15.93 6.68
C PHE A 62 -10.35 14.67 5.91
N GLU A 63 -9.37 13.78 5.69
CA GLU A 63 -9.59 12.48 5.06
C GLU A 63 -10.45 11.57 5.95
N ASN A 64 -10.19 11.54 7.25
CA ASN A 64 -11.00 10.82 8.23
C ASN A 64 -12.44 11.36 8.30
N LEU A 65 -12.60 12.69 8.20
CA LEU A 65 -13.90 13.32 8.11
C LEU A 65 -14.65 12.87 6.86
N GLY A 66 -13.98 12.81 5.70
CA GLY A 66 -14.55 12.30 4.46
C GLY A 66 -15.03 10.86 4.60
N SER A 67 -14.25 10.02 5.27
CA SER A 67 -14.62 8.62 5.58
C SER A 67 -15.90 8.55 6.44
N LYS A 68 -16.00 9.37 7.49
CA LYS A 68 -17.19 9.45 8.35
C LYS A 68 -18.42 9.95 7.60
N LEU A 69 -18.25 10.98 6.74
CA LEU A 69 -19.32 11.50 5.90
C LEU A 69 -19.86 10.44 4.93
N PHE A 70 -18.97 9.67 4.29
CA PHE A 70 -19.41 8.58 3.42
C PHE A 70 -20.26 7.56 4.17
N SER A 71 -19.84 7.12 5.37
CA SER A 71 -20.60 6.17 6.19
C SER A 71 -21.97 6.78 6.58
N PHE A 72 -21.99 8.04 7.02
CA PHE A 72 -23.22 8.74 7.38
C PHE A 72 -24.20 8.85 6.21
N PHE A 73 -23.71 9.16 5.00
CA PHE A 73 -24.56 9.25 3.81
C PHE A 73 -25.15 7.89 3.41
N ALA A 74 -24.35 6.83 3.50
CA ALA A 74 -24.80 5.48 3.20
C ALA A 74 -25.87 5.00 4.19
N GLU A 75 -25.64 5.18 5.50
CA GLU A 75 -26.59 4.81 6.56
C GLU A 75 -27.93 5.55 6.44
N ASN A 76 -27.90 6.84 6.06
CA ASN A 76 -29.08 7.69 5.95
C ASN A 76 -29.66 7.77 4.51
N LYS A 77 -29.15 6.95 3.59
CA LYS A 77 -29.58 6.89 2.17
C LYS A 77 -29.58 8.25 1.46
N ILE A 78 -28.56 9.06 1.75
CA ILE A 78 -28.45 10.41 1.20
C ILE A 78 -27.73 10.33 -0.15
N ARG A 79 -28.45 10.60 -1.24
CA ARG A 79 -27.93 10.44 -2.62
C ARG A 79 -27.37 11.72 -3.23
N ASN A 80 -27.90 12.86 -2.85
CA ASN A 80 -27.51 14.15 -3.42
C ASN A 80 -27.28 15.17 -2.33
N ILE A 81 -26.13 15.84 -2.37
CA ILE A 81 -25.69 16.84 -1.40
C ILE A 81 -25.17 18.06 -2.13
N PHE A 82 -25.51 19.21 -1.59
CA PHE A 82 -25.00 20.50 -2.04
C PHE A 82 -24.00 21.07 -1.04
N LEU A 83 -22.85 21.49 -1.51
CA LEU A 83 -21.82 22.17 -0.73
C LEU A 83 -21.48 23.51 -1.36
N ASN A 84 -21.72 24.61 -0.63
CA ASN A 84 -21.31 25.96 -1.01
C ASN A 84 -20.02 26.35 -0.29
N SER A 85 -18.88 26.21 -0.97
CA SER A 85 -17.55 26.47 -0.40
C SER A 85 -17.29 27.96 -0.15
N ASN A 86 -17.90 28.86 -0.90
CA ASN A 86 -17.75 30.32 -0.73
C ASN A 86 -18.30 30.80 0.61
N ILE A 87 -19.49 30.32 0.98
CA ILE A 87 -20.15 30.71 2.22
C ILE A 87 -19.43 30.17 3.45
N GLN A 88 -18.84 28.97 3.31
CA GLN A 88 -18.33 28.21 4.44
C GLN A 88 -16.82 28.40 4.69
N LYS A 89 -16.15 29.21 3.87
CA LYS A 89 -14.70 29.48 3.99
C LYS A 89 -13.86 28.20 4.10
N ILE A 90 -14.30 27.11 3.45
CA ILE A 90 -13.53 25.86 3.33
C ILE A 90 -12.58 25.98 2.13
N THR A 91 -11.31 25.64 2.33
CA THR A 91 -10.32 25.73 1.27
C THR A 91 -10.47 24.58 0.27
N GLU A 92 -10.03 24.78 -0.99
CA GLU A 92 -10.00 23.73 -2.01
C GLU A 92 -9.26 22.49 -1.52
N LEU A 93 -8.12 22.66 -0.85
CA LEU A 93 -7.34 21.56 -0.30
C LEU A 93 -8.17 20.73 0.70
N GLN A 94 -8.90 21.37 1.57
CA GLN A 94 -9.74 20.70 2.59
C GLN A 94 -10.87 19.91 1.92
N VAL A 95 -11.57 20.51 0.94
CA VAL A 95 -12.62 19.82 0.17
C VAL A 95 -12.05 18.60 -0.56
N GLU A 96 -10.96 18.76 -1.29
CA GLU A 96 -10.36 17.64 -2.05
C GLU A 96 -9.88 16.50 -1.12
N ARG A 97 -9.38 16.82 0.08
CA ARG A 97 -9.00 15.81 1.08
C ARG A 97 -10.21 15.07 1.65
N ILE A 98 -11.30 15.78 1.91
CA ILE A 98 -12.57 15.16 2.34
C ILE A 98 -13.08 14.21 1.25
N LEU A 99 -13.11 14.65 0.00
CA LEU A 99 -13.53 13.82 -1.13
C LEU A 99 -12.63 12.59 -1.32
N HIS A 100 -11.32 12.77 -1.15
CA HIS A 100 -10.36 11.67 -1.19
C HIS A 100 -10.66 10.61 -0.11
N GLY A 101 -10.82 11.04 1.15
CA GLY A 101 -11.15 10.15 2.26
C GLY A 101 -12.49 9.42 2.07
N ALA A 102 -13.52 10.11 1.57
CA ALA A 102 -14.81 9.53 1.23
C ALA A 102 -14.66 8.46 0.12
N THR A 103 -13.86 8.74 -0.91
CA THR A 103 -13.60 7.80 -2.01
C THR A 103 -12.84 6.57 -1.52
N LEU A 104 -11.83 6.73 -0.66
CA LEU A 104 -11.11 5.60 -0.08
C LEU A 104 -12.01 4.72 0.79
N LYS A 105 -12.97 5.30 1.52
CA LYS A 105 -13.95 4.57 2.34
C LYS A 105 -15.00 3.86 1.49
N SER A 106 -15.33 4.39 0.33
CA SER A 106 -16.32 3.78 -0.57
C SER A 106 -15.85 2.48 -1.21
N TYR A 107 -14.56 2.16 -1.11
CA TYR A 107 -14.01 0.93 -1.65
C TYR A 107 -14.61 -0.31 -0.97
N SER A 108 -15.00 -1.30 -1.76
CA SER A 108 -15.28 -2.66 -1.32
C SER A 108 -14.90 -3.64 -2.43
N PHE A 109 -14.36 -4.78 -2.04
CA PHE A 109 -14.03 -5.85 -2.96
C PHE A 109 -15.18 -6.88 -2.97
N GLU A 110 -16.01 -6.85 -4.01
CA GLU A 110 -17.20 -7.70 -4.15
C GLU A 110 -17.23 -8.43 -5.49
N VAL A 111 -16.05 -8.63 -6.10
CA VAL A 111 -15.93 -9.20 -7.45
C VAL A 111 -16.58 -10.58 -7.56
N TYR A 112 -16.45 -11.38 -6.50
CA TYR A 112 -16.92 -12.78 -6.50
C TYR A 112 -18.28 -13.00 -5.84
N LYS A 113 -18.93 -11.94 -5.33
CA LYS A 113 -20.27 -12.05 -4.78
C LYS A 113 -21.31 -12.12 -5.89
N THR A 114 -22.20 -13.11 -5.85
CA THR A 114 -23.33 -13.25 -6.78
C THR A 114 -24.36 -12.12 -6.59
N LYS A 115 -24.62 -11.75 -5.33
CA LYS A 115 -25.43 -10.57 -4.97
C LYS A 115 -24.49 -9.46 -4.56
N LYS A 116 -24.34 -8.45 -5.40
CA LYS A 116 -23.58 -7.25 -5.07
C LYS A 116 -24.48 -6.31 -4.27
N ASN A 117 -23.92 -5.71 -3.21
CA ASN A 117 -24.61 -4.61 -2.57
C ASN A 117 -24.74 -3.46 -3.57
N GLU A 118 -25.96 -3.04 -3.87
CA GLU A 118 -26.16 -1.82 -4.64
C GLU A 118 -25.55 -0.66 -3.84
N LYS A 119 -24.37 -0.21 -4.28
CA LYS A 119 -23.76 0.98 -3.71
C LYS A 119 -24.55 2.19 -4.19
N GLU A 120 -25.39 2.72 -3.32
CA GLU A 120 -25.98 4.01 -3.56
C GLU A 120 -24.87 5.08 -3.55
N LEU A 121 -24.55 5.59 -4.74
CA LEU A 121 -23.57 6.66 -4.87
C LEU A 121 -24.14 7.96 -4.36
N THR A 122 -23.40 8.67 -3.52
CA THR A 122 -23.73 10.04 -3.13
C THR A 122 -23.06 11.01 -4.09
N ASN A 123 -23.86 11.85 -4.75
CA ASN A 123 -23.38 12.94 -5.58
C ASN A 123 -23.18 14.19 -4.71
N ILE A 124 -21.98 14.74 -4.72
CA ILE A 124 -21.68 16.00 -4.03
C ILE A 124 -21.55 17.11 -5.07
N TYR A 125 -22.47 18.05 -5.05
CA TYR A 125 -22.50 19.21 -5.94
C TYR A 125 -21.77 20.37 -5.27
N LEU A 126 -20.64 20.77 -5.86
CA LEU A 126 -19.80 21.86 -5.33
C LEU A 126 -20.13 23.18 -6.02
N PHE A 127 -20.48 24.20 -5.24
CA PHE A 127 -20.67 25.57 -5.71
C PHE A 127 -19.60 26.49 -5.13
N GLY A 128 -19.08 27.40 -5.95
CA GLY A 128 -18.00 28.32 -5.55
C GLY A 128 -16.64 27.63 -5.36
N HIS A 129 -16.49 26.41 -5.85
CA HIS A 129 -15.23 25.66 -5.79
C HIS A 129 -14.48 25.86 -7.11
N ASN A 130 -13.35 26.55 -7.06
CA ASN A 130 -12.43 26.62 -8.20
C ASN A 130 -11.72 25.29 -8.30
N LYS A 131 -11.94 24.56 -9.38
CA LYS A 131 -11.29 23.26 -9.59
C LYS A 131 -9.77 23.46 -9.66
N ASN A 132 -9.05 23.17 -8.58
CA ASN A 132 -7.61 23.03 -8.64
C ASN A 132 -7.28 21.70 -9.36
N ASN A 133 -7.27 21.77 -10.69
CA ASN A 133 -7.07 20.61 -11.54
C ASN A 133 -5.76 19.86 -11.25
N LYS A 134 -4.74 20.53 -10.71
CA LYS A 134 -3.47 19.92 -10.33
C LYS A 134 -3.60 19.08 -9.05
N LEU A 135 -4.24 19.64 -8.02
CA LEU A 135 -4.47 18.94 -6.75
C LEU A 135 -5.41 17.76 -6.97
N LYS A 136 -6.55 17.98 -7.63
CA LYS A 136 -7.50 16.92 -7.96
C LYS A 136 -6.83 15.77 -8.72
N ARG A 137 -6.09 16.07 -9.79
CA ARG A 137 -5.36 15.07 -10.57
C ARG A 137 -4.39 14.26 -9.70
N ARG A 138 -3.71 14.93 -8.76
CA ARG A 138 -2.79 14.27 -7.83
C ARG A 138 -3.51 13.31 -6.90
N LEU A 139 -4.64 13.68 -6.33
CA LEU A 139 -5.43 12.85 -5.42
C LEU A 139 -6.13 11.72 -6.17
N ASP A 140 -6.68 11.97 -7.35
CA ASP A 140 -7.27 10.94 -8.22
C ASP A 140 -6.22 9.87 -8.58
N ALA A 141 -5.01 10.28 -8.93
CA ALA A 141 -3.90 9.37 -9.23
C ALA A 141 -3.49 8.54 -7.99
N LEU A 142 -3.45 9.17 -6.81
CA LEU A 142 -3.17 8.48 -5.55
C LEU A 142 -4.26 7.46 -5.24
N THR A 143 -5.53 7.85 -5.32
CA THR A 143 -6.69 6.97 -5.15
C THR A 143 -6.64 5.78 -6.10
N ALA A 144 -6.35 6.02 -7.38
CA ALA A 144 -6.27 4.96 -8.39
C ALA A 144 -5.13 3.97 -8.12
N GLY A 145 -4.01 4.43 -7.55
CA GLY A 145 -2.90 3.59 -7.09
C GLY A 145 -3.31 2.73 -5.88
N ILE A 146 -3.90 3.36 -4.86
CA ILE A 146 -4.34 2.67 -3.63
C ILE A 146 -5.43 1.62 -3.95
N ILE A 147 -6.42 1.96 -4.78
CA ILE A 147 -7.47 1.01 -5.18
C ILE A 147 -6.86 -0.19 -5.91
N LEU A 148 -5.93 0.04 -6.85
CA LEU A 148 -5.25 -1.07 -7.53
C LEU A 148 -4.49 -1.96 -6.54
N THR A 149 -3.80 -1.37 -5.56
CA THR A 149 -3.13 -2.13 -4.50
C THR A 149 -4.12 -2.98 -3.71
N ARG A 150 -5.23 -2.39 -3.26
CA ARG A 150 -6.28 -3.09 -2.51
C ARG A 150 -6.92 -4.21 -3.34
N ASP A 151 -7.21 -3.97 -4.62
CA ASP A 151 -7.74 -4.97 -5.54
C ASP A 151 -6.80 -6.17 -5.64
N LEU A 152 -5.49 -5.93 -5.84
CA LEU A 152 -4.50 -6.98 -5.95
C LEU A 152 -4.38 -7.81 -4.66
N VAL A 153 -4.36 -7.16 -3.50
CA VAL A 153 -4.24 -7.83 -2.19
C VAL A 153 -5.51 -8.60 -1.80
N SER A 154 -6.67 -8.16 -2.30
CA SER A 154 -7.97 -8.81 -2.01
C SER A 154 -8.28 -10.00 -2.92
N GLU A 155 -7.49 -10.22 -3.96
CA GLU A 155 -7.69 -11.35 -4.88
C GLU A 155 -7.31 -12.68 -4.21
N PRO A 156 -8.09 -13.75 -4.41
CA PRO A 156 -7.72 -15.07 -3.92
C PRO A 156 -6.59 -15.69 -4.74
N GLY A 157 -5.79 -16.57 -4.12
CA GLY A 157 -4.60 -17.17 -4.71
C GLY A 157 -4.85 -17.98 -5.98
N ASN A 158 -6.02 -18.59 -6.13
CA ASN A 158 -6.39 -19.31 -7.37
C ASN A 158 -6.60 -18.36 -8.57
N ILE A 159 -6.78 -17.08 -8.32
CA ILE A 159 -6.92 -16.04 -9.35
C ILE A 159 -5.63 -15.26 -9.52
N LEU A 160 -5.10 -14.67 -8.44
CA LEU A 160 -3.90 -13.84 -8.52
C LEU A 160 -2.62 -14.67 -8.25
N HIS A 161 -2.41 -15.71 -9.02
CA HIS A 161 -1.15 -16.42 -9.06
C HIS A 161 -0.10 -15.67 -9.91
N PRO A 162 1.20 -16.01 -9.86
CA PRO A 162 2.27 -15.24 -10.52
C PRO A 162 2.04 -14.95 -12.00
N ASP A 163 1.47 -15.90 -12.76
CA ASP A 163 1.23 -15.73 -14.19
C ASP A 163 0.15 -14.66 -14.46
N GLU A 164 -0.97 -14.69 -13.72
CA GLU A 164 -2.03 -13.69 -13.86
C GLU A 164 -1.59 -12.33 -13.35
N TYR A 165 -0.84 -12.30 -12.25
CA TYR A 165 -0.31 -11.05 -11.70
C TYR A 165 0.61 -10.35 -12.72
N THR A 166 1.49 -11.11 -13.37
CA THR A 166 2.34 -10.61 -14.47
C THR A 166 1.49 -9.99 -15.59
N LYS A 167 0.40 -10.65 -16.00
CA LYS A 167 -0.52 -10.10 -17.02
C LYS A 167 -1.19 -8.81 -16.56
N ARG A 168 -1.57 -8.70 -15.27
CA ARG A 168 -2.15 -7.46 -14.73
C ARG A 168 -1.14 -6.32 -14.72
N ILE A 169 0.12 -6.57 -14.36
CA ILE A 169 1.18 -5.56 -14.41
C ILE A 169 1.43 -5.08 -15.84
N LEU A 170 1.39 -5.98 -16.83
CA LEU A 170 1.55 -5.62 -18.23
C LEU A 170 0.51 -4.58 -18.72
N LYS A 171 -0.69 -4.53 -18.10
CA LYS A 171 -1.72 -3.51 -18.41
C LYS A 171 -1.26 -2.09 -18.06
N LEU A 172 -0.24 -1.92 -17.23
CA LEU A 172 0.31 -0.59 -16.92
C LEU A 172 1.00 0.08 -18.10
N LYS A 173 1.35 -0.67 -19.16
CA LYS A 173 1.88 -0.09 -20.41
C LYS A 173 0.98 0.99 -21.00
N LYS A 174 -0.34 0.88 -20.84
CA LYS A 174 -1.32 1.88 -21.32
C LYS A 174 -1.16 3.28 -20.68
N PHE A 175 -0.45 3.34 -19.54
CA PHE A 175 -0.16 4.59 -18.85
C PHE A 175 1.24 5.14 -19.17
N GLY A 176 1.95 4.58 -20.17
CA GLY A 176 3.30 5.00 -20.54
C GLY A 176 4.43 4.38 -19.69
N ILE A 177 4.12 3.38 -18.87
CA ILE A 177 5.13 2.64 -18.10
C ILE A 177 5.75 1.57 -19.00
N LYS A 178 7.08 1.54 -19.08
CA LYS A 178 7.80 0.45 -19.76
C LYS A 178 7.84 -0.76 -18.85
N VAL A 179 7.15 -1.83 -19.23
CA VAL A 179 7.10 -3.08 -18.44
C VAL A 179 7.90 -4.16 -19.17
N THR A 180 8.84 -4.77 -18.44
CA THR A 180 9.63 -5.92 -18.92
C THR A 180 9.45 -7.11 -18.00
N VAL A 181 9.27 -8.30 -18.58
CA VAL A 181 9.03 -9.56 -17.86
C VAL A 181 10.24 -10.48 -18.05
N TYR A 182 10.77 -10.97 -16.94
CA TYR A 182 11.80 -12.01 -16.87
C TYR A 182 11.15 -13.28 -16.33
N ASP A 183 10.91 -14.23 -17.23
CA ASP A 183 10.31 -15.53 -16.95
C ASP A 183 11.30 -16.52 -16.35
N LYS A 184 10.85 -17.68 -15.93
CA LYS A 184 11.65 -18.76 -15.36
C LYS A 184 12.88 -19.10 -16.22
N LYS A 185 12.76 -19.12 -17.56
CA LYS A 185 13.87 -19.43 -18.47
C LYS A 185 14.95 -18.35 -18.43
N LYS A 186 14.54 -17.07 -18.44
CA LYS A 186 15.47 -15.93 -18.33
C LYS A 186 16.11 -15.88 -16.94
N LEU A 187 15.31 -16.05 -15.88
CA LEU A 187 15.81 -16.05 -14.50
C LEU A 187 16.86 -17.15 -14.27
N LYS A 188 16.64 -18.34 -14.82
CA LYS A 188 17.64 -19.43 -14.77
C LYS A 188 18.94 -19.04 -15.45
N LYS A 189 18.88 -18.43 -16.65
CA LYS A 189 20.07 -17.93 -17.36
C LYS A 189 20.79 -16.82 -16.60
N MET A 190 20.08 -16.02 -15.86
CA MET A 190 20.62 -14.93 -15.05
C MET A 190 21.21 -15.41 -13.72
N GLY A 191 20.92 -16.63 -13.28
CA GLY A 191 21.40 -17.15 -12.01
C GLY A 191 20.54 -16.76 -10.81
N CYS A 192 19.26 -16.41 -10.99
CA CYS A 192 18.32 -16.08 -9.90
C CYS A 192 17.86 -17.34 -9.16
N GLY A 193 18.81 -18.07 -8.56
CA GLY A 193 18.54 -19.37 -7.94
C GLY A 193 17.77 -19.26 -6.63
N ALA A 194 17.90 -18.16 -5.90
CA ALA A 194 17.20 -17.96 -4.63
C ALA A 194 15.68 -17.79 -4.89
N LEU A 195 15.28 -16.92 -5.80
CA LEU A 195 13.88 -16.73 -6.21
C LEU A 195 13.29 -18.00 -6.85
N LEU A 196 14.04 -18.64 -7.73
CA LEU A 196 13.60 -19.86 -8.42
C LEU A 196 13.40 -21.03 -7.46
N GLY A 197 14.24 -21.14 -6.41
CA GLY A 197 14.11 -22.14 -5.36
C GLY A 197 12.78 -22.05 -4.62
N VAL A 198 12.33 -20.83 -4.30
CA VAL A 198 11.02 -20.62 -3.66
C VAL A 198 9.87 -21.12 -4.52
N GLY A 199 9.89 -20.78 -5.81
CA GLY A 199 8.78 -21.10 -6.72
C GLY A 199 8.82 -22.52 -7.30
N GLN A 200 9.84 -23.33 -7.00
CA GLN A 200 10.01 -24.61 -7.71
C GLN A 200 9.00 -25.70 -7.31
N GLY A 201 8.36 -25.57 -6.14
CA GLY A 201 7.31 -26.49 -5.68
C GLY A 201 5.95 -26.22 -6.33
N SER A 202 5.75 -25.03 -6.87
CA SER A 202 4.50 -24.65 -7.55
C SER A 202 4.49 -25.06 -9.03
N ILE A 203 3.27 -25.35 -9.54
CA ILE A 203 3.02 -25.52 -10.99
C ILE A 203 3.01 -24.19 -11.74
N ARG A 204 2.98 -23.05 -11.02
CA ARG A 204 2.95 -21.70 -11.59
C ARG A 204 4.33 -21.21 -11.96
N GLY A 205 4.38 -20.19 -12.80
CA GLY A 205 5.64 -19.55 -13.18
C GLY A 205 6.29 -18.75 -12.05
N SER A 206 7.58 -18.44 -12.22
CA SER A 206 8.31 -17.50 -11.38
C SER A 206 8.83 -16.36 -12.23
N TYR A 207 8.72 -15.11 -11.74
CA TYR A 207 9.02 -13.93 -12.55
C TYR A 207 9.75 -12.86 -11.75
N ILE A 208 10.62 -12.10 -12.43
CA ILE A 208 10.91 -10.72 -12.06
C ILE A 208 10.22 -9.82 -13.10
N VAL A 209 9.44 -8.84 -12.64
CA VAL A 209 8.79 -7.86 -13.51
C VAL A 209 9.29 -6.48 -13.16
N THR A 210 9.78 -5.74 -14.17
CA THR A 210 10.23 -4.35 -14.00
C THR A 210 9.25 -3.38 -14.63
N MET A 211 9.06 -2.25 -13.98
CA MET A 211 8.18 -1.16 -14.38
C MET A 211 8.99 0.14 -14.35
N GLU A 212 9.29 0.73 -15.52
CA GLU A 212 10.11 1.94 -15.63
C GLU A 212 9.22 3.14 -15.97
N TRP A 213 9.32 4.19 -15.16
CA TRP A 213 8.71 5.50 -15.40
C TRP A 213 9.81 6.53 -15.60
N ASN A 214 9.83 7.16 -16.77
CA ASN A 214 10.82 8.16 -17.17
C ASN A 214 10.14 9.55 -17.23
N GLY A 215 9.91 10.17 -16.07
CA GLY A 215 9.25 11.48 -15.96
C GLY A 215 10.19 12.67 -15.81
N ALA A 216 11.50 12.41 -15.70
CA ALA A 216 12.55 13.43 -15.58
C ALA A 216 13.61 13.25 -16.67
N SER A 217 14.69 14.04 -16.61
CA SER A 217 15.82 13.91 -17.54
C SER A 217 16.42 12.49 -17.54
N SER A 218 16.80 11.98 -18.69
CA SER A 218 17.47 10.69 -18.85
C SER A 218 18.82 10.59 -18.11
N LYS A 219 19.44 11.71 -17.76
CA LYS A 219 20.67 11.77 -16.96
C LYS A 219 20.43 11.55 -15.48
N SER A 220 19.18 11.66 -14.99
CA SER A 220 18.85 11.46 -13.57
C SER A 220 18.71 9.98 -13.27
N LYS A 221 19.49 9.48 -12.32
CA LYS A 221 19.36 8.10 -11.82
C LYS A 221 17.95 7.88 -11.22
N PRO A 222 17.35 6.70 -11.42
CA PRO A 222 16.01 6.44 -10.90
C PRO A 222 16.00 6.23 -9.39
N LEU A 223 14.81 6.43 -8.80
CA LEU A 223 14.45 5.86 -7.50
C LEU A 223 13.92 4.45 -7.74
N ALA A 224 14.40 3.47 -6.99
CA ALA A 224 13.95 2.10 -7.12
C ALA A 224 13.03 1.67 -5.97
N PHE A 225 11.99 0.94 -6.32
CA PHE A 225 11.04 0.35 -5.38
C PHE A 225 10.96 -1.15 -5.67
N VAL A 226 11.35 -1.97 -4.66
CA VAL A 226 11.38 -3.43 -4.81
C VAL A 226 10.29 -4.04 -3.94
N GLY A 227 9.49 -4.97 -4.50
CA GLY A 227 8.35 -5.54 -3.81
C GLY A 227 8.42 -7.07 -3.71
N LYS A 228 8.20 -7.61 -2.50
CA LYS A 228 7.92 -9.03 -2.29
C LYS A 228 6.59 -9.38 -2.92
N GLY A 229 6.57 -10.42 -3.77
CA GLY A 229 5.40 -10.87 -4.50
C GLY A 229 5.19 -12.38 -4.38
N VAL A 230 5.12 -12.90 -3.16
CA VAL A 230 4.72 -14.30 -2.91
C VAL A 230 3.20 -14.37 -2.97
N CYS A 231 2.67 -14.81 -4.13
CA CYS A 231 1.23 -14.75 -4.42
C CYS A 231 0.37 -15.63 -3.51
N PHE A 232 0.96 -16.71 -3.01
CA PHE A 232 0.44 -17.52 -1.91
C PHE A 232 1.61 -18.19 -1.20
N ASP A 233 1.57 -18.19 0.13
CA ASP A 233 2.63 -18.76 0.94
C ASP A 233 2.12 -19.85 1.89
N THR A 234 2.38 -21.11 1.55
CA THR A 234 2.10 -22.23 2.44
C THR A 234 3.22 -22.50 3.44
N GLY A 235 4.35 -21.80 3.31
CA GLY A 235 5.60 -22.13 3.98
C GLY A 235 6.47 -23.14 3.20
N GLY A 236 5.95 -23.71 2.12
CA GLY A 236 6.62 -24.79 1.39
C GLY A 236 6.68 -26.09 2.20
N ILE A 237 7.84 -26.75 2.25
CA ILE A 237 8.04 -27.97 3.07
C ILE A 237 8.01 -27.65 4.57
N SER A 238 8.46 -26.47 4.99
CA SER A 238 8.27 -25.94 6.34
C SER A 238 6.84 -25.41 6.51
N LEU A 239 5.85 -26.29 6.37
CA LEU A 239 4.44 -25.98 6.22
C LEU A 239 3.87 -25.18 7.41
N LYS A 240 3.18 -24.10 7.10
CA LYS A 240 2.45 -23.30 8.08
C LYS A 240 1.32 -24.10 8.73
N PRO A 241 0.92 -23.77 9.97
CA PRO A 241 -0.33 -24.27 10.52
C PRO A 241 -1.52 -23.91 9.62
N ALA A 242 -2.53 -24.80 9.56
CA ALA A 242 -3.71 -24.57 8.74
C ALA A 242 -4.47 -23.28 9.12
N LYS A 243 -4.51 -22.96 10.43
CA LYS A 243 -5.17 -21.77 10.95
C LYS A 243 -4.47 -20.50 10.42
N PHE A 244 -5.22 -19.61 9.77
CA PHE A 244 -4.77 -18.37 9.14
C PHE A 244 -3.89 -18.56 7.89
N MET A 245 -3.77 -19.79 7.36
CA MET A 245 -3.08 -19.99 6.07
C MET A 245 -3.87 -19.34 4.93
N GLU A 246 -5.19 -19.28 5.04
CA GLU A 246 -6.07 -18.60 4.07
C GLU A 246 -5.73 -17.11 3.89
N ASP A 247 -5.17 -16.48 4.91
CA ASP A 247 -4.76 -15.07 4.85
C ASP A 247 -3.48 -14.88 4.03
N MET A 248 -2.72 -15.94 3.74
CA MET A 248 -1.44 -15.84 3.01
C MET A 248 -1.58 -15.42 1.53
N THR A 249 -2.78 -15.12 1.07
CA THR A 249 -3.04 -14.41 -0.18
C THR A 249 -2.45 -12.99 -0.17
N TYR A 250 -2.29 -12.37 1.01
CA TYR A 250 -1.72 -11.02 1.15
C TYR A 250 -0.19 -10.97 1.09
N ASP A 251 0.50 -12.11 1.03
CA ASP A 251 1.97 -12.16 1.12
C ASP A 251 2.70 -11.59 -0.10
N MET A 252 1.96 -11.01 -0.98
CA MET A 252 2.37 -10.23 -2.14
C MET A 252 2.08 -8.71 -2.00
N ALA A 253 1.63 -8.24 -0.82
CA ALA A 253 1.21 -6.86 -0.63
C ALA A 253 2.35 -5.85 -0.87
N GLY A 254 3.60 -6.20 -0.54
CA GLY A 254 4.76 -5.37 -0.87
C GLY A 254 4.86 -5.07 -2.37
N SER A 255 4.70 -6.08 -3.22
CA SER A 255 4.67 -5.90 -4.67
C SER A 255 3.45 -5.12 -5.15
N ALA A 256 2.29 -5.32 -4.52
CA ALA A 256 1.07 -4.60 -4.88
C ALA A 256 1.20 -3.09 -4.61
N VAL A 257 1.84 -2.70 -3.51
CA VAL A 257 2.16 -1.29 -3.22
C VAL A 257 3.08 -0.71 -4.28
N VAL A 258 4.13 -1.45 -4.70
CA VAL A 258 5.02 -1.00 -5.79
C VAL A 258 4.25 -0.80 -7.10
N VAL A 259 3.37 -1.73 -7.46
CA VAL A 259 2.53 -1.64 -8.68
C VAL A 259 1.60 -0.44 -8.62
N GLY A 260 0.93 -0.22 -7.48
CA GLY A 260 0.06 0.93 -7.25
C GLY A 260 0.81 2.26 -7.28
N LEU A 261 2.00 2.31 -6.69
CA LEU A 261 2.88 3.47 -6.70
C LEU A 261 3.32 3.84 -8.12
N MET A 262 3.73 2.86 -8.93
CA MET A 262 4.11 3.09 -10.33
C MET A 262 2.94 3.64 -11.16
N LYS A 263 1.72 3.09 -10.97
CA LYS A 263 0.51 3.64 -11.58
C LYS A 263 0.25 5.09 -11.15
N ASN A 264 0.42 5.41 -9.87
CA ASN A 264 0.29 6.78 -9.37
C ASN A 264 1.28 7.74 -10.05
N PHE A 265 2.56 7.36 -10.17
CA PHE A 265 3.55 8.20 -10.83
C PHE A 265 3.17 8.51 -12.28
N ALA A 266 2.69 7.52 -13.00
CA ALA A 266 2.26 7.69 -14.39
C ALA A 266 1.04 8.61 -14.51
N LEU A 267 -0.02 8.36 -13.74
CA LEU A 267 -1.27 9.12 -13.81
C LEU A 267 -1.10 10.61 -13.45
N ARG A 268 -0.20 10.92 -12.51
CA ARG A 268 0.09 12.32 -12.14
C ARG A 268 1.22 12.97 -12.95
N ASN A 269 1.78 12.26 -13.92
CA ASN A 269 2.96 12.70 -14.70
C ASN A 269 4.09 13.17 -13.78
N ALA A 270 4.49 12.32 -12.82
CA ALA A 270 5.49 12.64 -11.81
C ALA A 270 6.84 12.99 -12.49
N LYS A 271 7.44 14.12 -12.09
CA LYS A 271 8.70 14.63 -12.64
C LYS A 271 9.92 13.96 -11.99
N ILE A 272 9.93 12.63 -12.01
CA ILE A 272 10.98 11.77 -11.48
C ILE A 272 11.22 10.59 -12.43
N ASN A 273 12.41 10.02 -12.39
CA ASN A 273 12.65 8.69 -12.93
C ASN A 273 12.48 7.69 -11.79
N ALA A 274 11.71 6.65 -12.04
CA ALA A 274 11.43 5.60 -11.05
C ALA A 274 11.42 4.23 -11.71
N VAL A 275 11.83 3.21 -10.97
CA VAL A 275 11.69 1.82 -11.37
C VAL A 275 11.05 1.02 -10.24
N GLY A 276 9.96 0.33 -10.56
CA GLY A 276 9.39 -0.72 -9.71
C GLY A 276 9.90 -2.07 -10.16
N VAL A 277 10.35 -2.90 -9.23
CA VAL A 277 10.79 -4.28 -9.49
C VAL A 277 10.06 -5.19 -8.52
N VAL A 278 9.42 -6.23 -9.04
CA VAL A 278 8.70 -7.20 -8.21
C VAL A 278 9.15 -8.63 -8.55
N GLY A 279 9.48 -9.41 -7.50
CA GLY A 279 9.72 -10.83 -7.62
C GLY A 279 8.41 -11.59 -7.35
N LEU A 280 7.92 -12.34 -8.33
CA LEU A 280 6.61 -13.02 -8.25
C LEU A 280 6.83 -14.53 -8.25
N VAL A 281 6.37 -15.17 -7.18
CA VAL A 281 6.42 -16.63 -6.97
C VAL A 281 5.19 -17.11 -6.20
N GLU A 282 5.03 -18.40 -6.10
CA GLU A 282 4.10 -19.07 -5.19
C GLU A 282 4.88 -20.11 -4.40
N ASN A 283 4.85 -20.06 -3.07
CA ASN A 283 5.57 -21.00 -2.19
C ASN A 283 4.66 -22.16 -1.81
N MET A 284 4.85 -23.30 -2.43
CA MET A 284 3.99 -24.47 -2.30
C MET A 284 4.79 -25.73 -1.93
N PRO A 285 4.19 -26.65 -1.13
CA PRO A 285 4.73 -27.99 -0.99
C PRO A 285 4.54 -28.77 -2.30
N GLY A 286 5.44 -29.68 -2.59
CA GLY A 286 5.36 -30.50 -3.81
C GLY A 286 6.57 -31.40 -3.96
N GLY A 287 6.52 -32.34 -4.87
CA GLY A 287 7.60 -33.29 -5.12
C GLY A 287 8.92 -32.64 -5.57
N ASN A 288 8.86 -31.42 -6.10
CA ASN A 288 10.04 -30.64 -6.51
C ASN A 288 10.28 -29.41 -5.61
N ALA A 289 9.59 -29.31 -4.47
CA ALA A 289 9.74 -28.16 -3.58
C ALA A 289 11.14 -28.09 -2.96
N GLN A 290 11.59 -26.87 -2.68
CA GLN A 290 12.81 -26.60 -1.93
C GLN A 290 12.70 -27.22 -0.53
N ARG A 291 13.79 -27.82 -0.04
CA ARG A 291 13.81 -28.51 1.25
C ARG A 291 14.68 -27.77 2.25
N PRO A 292 14.37 -27.85 3.55
CA PRO A 292 15.33 -27.48 4.58
C PRO A 292 16.67 -28.23 4.37
N GLY A 293 17.79 -27.50 4.39
CA GLY A 293 19.13 -28.00 4.11
C GLY A 293 19.60 -27.82 2.64
N ASP A 294 18.72 -27.46 1.71
CA ASP A 294 19.13 -27.14 0.35
C ASP A 294 19.98 -25.86 0.34
N ILE A 295 21.01 -25.83 -0.53
CA ILE A 295 21.83 -24.63 -0.76
C ILE A 295 21.51 -24.09 -2.15
N VAL A 296 21.17 -22.82 -2.23
CA VAL A 296 20.90 -22.12 -3.48
C VAL A 296 21.93 -21.04 -3.74
N LYS A 297 22.20 -20.78 -5.02
CA LYS A 297 23.06 -19.68 -5.45
C LYS A 297 22.17 -18.53 -5.92
N SER A 298 22.32 -17.36 -5.30
CA SER A 298 21.59 -16.16 -5.68
C SER A 298 22.17 -15.50 -6.94
N TYR A 299 21.42 -14.52 -7.49
CA TYR A 299 21.86 -13.69 -8.61
C TYR A 299 23.20 -12.98 -8.34
N SER A 300 23.47 -12.56 -7.09
CA SER A 300 24.75 -11.97 -6.67
C SER A 300 25.93 -12.95 -6.67
N GLY A 301 25.68 -14.23 -6.89
CA GLY A 301 26.69 -15.30 -6.81
C GLY A 301 26.86 -15.87 -5.40
N LYS A 302 26.33 -15.23 -4.34
CA LYS A 302 26.40 -15.73 -2.96
C LYS A 302 25.52 -16.96 -2.79
N THR A 303 26.00 -17.90 -1.95
CA THR A 303 25.31 -19.15 -1.63
C THR A 303 24.50 -18.97 -0.32
N ILE A 304 23.29 -19.54 -0.30
CA ILE A 304 22.36 -19.43 0.82
C ILE A 304 21.92 -20.85 1.22
N GLU A 305 22.19 -21.23 2.45
CA GLU A 305 21.63 -22.43 3.06
C GLU A 305 20.18 -22.13 3.52
N VAL A 306 19.24 -22.87 2.98
CA VAL A 306 17.82 -22.73 3.30
C VAL A 306 17.47 -23.64 4.46
N LEU A 307 17.46 -23.12 5.68
CA LEU A 307 17.10 -23.91 6.85
C LEU A 307 15.57 -23.97 7.07
N ASN A 308 14.85 -22.96 6.60
CA ASN A 308 13.41 -22.90 6.70
C ASN A 308 12.81 -22.34 5.40
N THR A 309 11.96 -23.12 4.76
CA THR A 309 11.33 -22.72 3.50
C THR A 309 10.20 -21.70 3.68
N ASP A 310 9.74 -21.43 4.92
CA ASP A 310 8.81 -20.36 5.30
C ASP A 310 9.52 -19.00 5.53
N ALA A 311 10.83 -18.96 5.35
CA ALA A 311 11.63 -17.73 5.27
C ALA A 311 12.02 -17.45 3.80
N GLU A 312 11.07 -17.49 2.92
CA GLU A 312 11.13 -17.47 1.46
C GLU A 312 11.19 -16.04 0.88
N GLY A 313 10.49 -15.10 1.49
CA GLY A 313 10.38 -13.72 0.98
C GLY A 313 11.74 -13.04 0.85
N ARG A 314 12.65 -13.29 1.79
CA ARG A 314 14.01 -12.76 1.72
C ARG A 314 14.83 -13.40 0.61
N LEU A 315 14.55 -14.64 0.20
CA LEU A 315 15.19 -15.30 -0.94
C LEU A 315 14.73 -14.65 -2.26
N VAL A 316 13.44 -14.36 -2.38
CA VAL A 316 12.87 -13.63 -3.53
C VAL A 316 13.49 -12.24 -3.64
N LEU A 317 13.59 -11.53 -2.51
CA LEU A 317 14.14 -10.17 -2.46
C LEU A 317 15.66 -10.14 -2.68
N ALA A 318 16.41 -11.16 -2.27
CA ALA A 318 17.85 -11.25 -2.52
C ALA A 318 18.18 -11.08 -4.00
N ASP A 319 17.54 -11.86 -4.86
CA ASP A 319 17.74 -11.78 -6.31
C ASP A 319 17.19 -10.46 -6.89
N ALA A 320 16.00 -10.02 -6.43
CA ALA A 320 15.38 -8.81 -6.94
C ALA A 320 16.15 -7.54 -6.58
N LEU A 321 16.74 -7.46 -5.38
CA LEU A 321 17.52 -6.30 -4.91
C LEU A 321 18.83 -6.18 -5.70
N THR A 322 19.66 -7.22 -5.73
CA THR A 322 20.92 -7.19 -6.49
C THR A 322 20.68 -6.94 -7.98
N PHE A 323 19.67 -7.60 -8.57
CA PHE A 323 19.28 -7.33 -9.96
C PHE A 323 18.91 -5.86 -10.18
N THR A 324 18.18 -5.25 -9.23
CA THR A 324 17.77 -3.86 -9.32
C THR A 324 18.98 -2.92 -9.26
N GLU A 325 19.88 -3.16 -8.32
CA GLU A 325 21.09 -2.35 -8.14
C GLU A 325 21.96 -2.38 -9.39
N GLU A 326 22.29 -3.58 -9.88
CA GLU A 326 23.19 -3.75 -11.03
C GLU A 326 22.61 -3.21 -12.33
N LYS A 327 21.33 -3.50 -12.57
CA LYS A 327 20.69 -3.15 -13.84
C LYS A 327 20.34 -1.67 -13.95
N PHE A 328 19.83 -1.06 -12.89
CA PHE A 328 19.29 0.30 -12.94
C PHE A 328 20.20 1.33 -12.26
N LYS A 329 21.14 0.89 -11.42
CA LYS A 329 22.08 1.76 -10.69
C LYS A 329 21.37 2.94 -10.03
N PRO A 330 20.32 2.68 -9.21
CA PRO A 330 19.47 3.74 -8.66
C PRO A 330 20.20 4.59 -7.63
N ASN A 331 19.67 5.80 -7.34
CA ASN A 331 20.16 6.61 -6.24
C ASN A 331 19.75 6.08 -4.86
N LEU A 332 18.63 5.36 -4.83
CA LEU A 332 18.00 4.86 -3.63
C LEU A 332 17.17 3.64 -3.97
N ILE A 333 17.20 2.65 -3.10
CA ILE A 333 16.29 1.50 -3.14
C ILE A 333 15.42 1.54 -1.88
N ILE A 334 14.11 1.38 -2.05
CA ILE A 334 13.15 1.11 -0.97
C ILE A 334 12.48 -0.22 -1.29
N ASP A 335 12.61 -1.20 -0.42
CA ASP A 335 11.91 -2.46 -0.55
C ASP A 335 10.71 -2.54 0.41
N LEU A 336 9.68 -3.27 -0.03
CA LEU A 336 8.43 -3.45 0.70
C LEU A 336 8.08 -4.93 0.74
N ALA A 337 7.85 -5.43 1.94
CA ALA A 337 7.60 -6.86 2.13
C ALA A 337 6.76 -7.14 3.38
N THR A 338 5.84 -8.07 3.26
CA THR A 338 5.20 -8.79 4.37
C THR A 338 6.17 -9.89 4.82
N LEU A 339 7.27 -9.49 5.49
CA LEU A 339 8.46 -10.33 5.57
C LEU A 339 8.50 -11.28 6.77
N THR A 340 8.04 -10.80 7.95
CA THR A 340 8.14 -11.58 9.19
C THR A 340 6.97 -11.35 10.12
N GLY A 341 6.44 -12.41 10.73
CA GLY A 341 5.48 -12.31 11.83
C GLY A 341 6.08 -11.66 13.09
N ALA A 342 7.41 -11.70 13.25
CA ALA A 342 8.10 -11.13 14.40
C ALA A 342 7.93 -9.61 14.52
N ILE A 343 7.69 -8.88 13.43
CA ILE A 343 7.44 -7.44 13.48
C ILE A 343 6.09 -7.13 14.12
N ILE A 344 5.09 -7.99 13.94
CA ILE A 344 3.75 -7.83 14.53
C ILE A 344 3.85 -8.01 16.06
N VAL A 345 4.70 -8.92 16.52
CA VAL A 345 4.96 -9.10 17.97
C VAL A 345 5.60 -7.85 18.57
N SER A 346 6.45 -7.15 17.79
CA SER A 346 7.15 -5.94 18.27
C SER A 346 6.30 -4.67 18.20
N LEU A 347 5.51 -4.48 17.13
CA LEU A 347 4.87 -3.19 16.81
C LEU A 347 3.34 -3.28 16.69
N GLY A 348 2.75 -4.47 16.79
CA GLY A 348 1.32 -4.68 16.57
C GLY A 348 0.88 -4.27 15.18
N SER A 349 -0.29 -3.64 15.10
CA SER A 349 -0.89 -3.12 13.86
C SER A 349 -0.71 -1.60 13.67
N GLU A 350 -0.03 -0.92 14.63
CA GLU A 350 0.05 0.55 14.64
C GLU A 350 1.19 1.10 13.79
N TYR A 351 2.30 0.36 13.69
CA TYR A 351 3.51 0.79 12.99
C TYR A 351 4.02 -0.29 12.05
N ALA A 352 4.49 0.11 10.87
CA ALA A 352 5.33 -0.75 10.06
C ALA A 352 6.79 -0.69 10.53
N GLY A 353 7.52 -1.80 10.47
CA GLY A 353 8.94 -1.82 10.77
C GLY A 353 9.75 -1.19 9.64
N LEU A 354 10.58 -0.21 9.97
CA LEU A 354 11.51 0.45 9.06
C LEU A 354 12.95 0.07 9.42
N PHE A 355 13.66 -0.54 8.49
CA PHE A 355 15.10 -0.78 8.57
C PHE A 355 15.81 0.07 7.52
N SER A 356 16.94 0.67 7.85
CA SER A 356 17.64 1.54 6.90
C SER A 356 19.12 1.65 7.23
N ASN A 357 19.95 1.59 6.21
CA ASN A 357 21.37 1.91 6.24
C ASN A 357 21.65 3.40 5.98
N ASN A 358 20.58 4.24 5.89
CA ASN A 358 20.69 5.69 5.64
C ASN A 358 19.77 6.49 6.58
N ASP A 359 20.35 7.26 7.49
CA ASP A 359 19.64 8.02 8.52
C ASP A 359 18.72 9.11 7.93
N LYS A 360 19.17 9.77 6.85
CA LYS A 360 18.40 10.82 6.20
C LYS A 360 17.11 10.28 5.59
N ILE A 361 17.19 9.16 4.89
CA ILE A 361 16.04 8.52 4.27
C ILE A 361 15.09 7.97 5.33
N SER A 362 15.63 7.33 6.38
CA SER A 362 14.85 6.85 7.51
C SER A 362 14.02 7.97 8.14
N LYS A 363 14.64 9.13 8.40
CA LYS A 363 13.95 10.31 8.94
C LYS A 363 12.87 10.83 7.99
N GLN A 364 13.15 10.91 6.69
CA GLN A 364 12.17 11.36 5.69
C GLN A 364 10.96 10.45 5.59
N LEU A 365 11.15 9.12 5.65
CA LEU A 365 10.05 8.14 5.65
C LEU A 365 9.23 8.23 6.93
N TYR A 366 9.88 8.38 8.10
CA TYR A 366 9.19 8.58 9.36
C TYR A 366 8.31 9.84 9.32
N GLU A 367 8.86 10.98 8.91
CA GLU A 367 8.12 12.25 8.80
C GLU A 367 6.98 12.18 7.76
N ALA A 368 7.16 11.42 6.69
CA ALA A 368 6.11 11.19 5.69
C ALA A 368 4.97 10.34 6.25
N GLY A 369 5.30 9.28 6.99
CA GLY A 369 4.32 8.41 7.66
C GLY A 369 3.46 9.16 8.67
N GLU A 370 4.09 10.01 9.51
CA GLU A 370 3.39 10.86 10.49
C GLU A 370 2.38 11.82 9.81
N LYS A 371 2.71 12.34 8.61
CA LYS A 371 1.83 13.27 7.88
C LYS A 371 0.56 12.62 7.32
N VAL A 372 0.59 11.33 7.07
CA VAL A 372 -0.51 10.58 6.43
C VAL A 372 -1.10 9.51 7.34
N GLU A 373 -0.68 9.47 8.61
CA GLU A 373 -1.09 8.47 9.61
C GLU A 373 -0.79 7.01 9.18
N GLU A 374 0.21 6.82 8.30
CA GLU A 374 0.76 5.50 7.97
C GLU A 374 2.17 5.40 8.57
N LYS A 375 2.21 5.14 9.87
CA LYS A 375 3.39 5.31 10.68
C LYS A 375 4.40 4.18 10.49
N VAL A 376 5.68 4.54 10.58
CA VAL A 376 6.79 3.59 10.56
C VAL A 376 7.65 3.77 11.81
N TRP A 377 8.22 2.68 12.32
CA TRP A 377 9.14 2.71 13.44
C TRP A 377 10.48 2.16 13.05
N ARG A 378 11.56 2.94 13.25
CA ARG A 378 12.90 2.51 12.89
C ARG A 378 13.42 1.46 13.86
N MET A 379 13.74 0.29 13.31
CA MET A 379 14.35 -0.84 13.98
C MET A 379 15.88 -0.86 13.74
N PRO A 380 16.68 -1.42 14.66
CA PRO A 380 18.14 -1.39 14.55
C PRO A 380 18.68 -2.37 13.50
N LEU A 381 19.78 -1.97 12.88
CA LEU A 381 20.71 -2.84 12.16
C LEU A 381 22.03 -2.87 12.94
N HIS A 382 22.63 -4.04 13.11
CA HIS A 382 23.90 -4.16 13.84
C HIS A 382 24.67 -5.43 13.45
N LYS A 383 26.00 -5.35 13.39
CA LYS A 383 26.89 -6.45 13.01
C LYS A 383 26.72 -7.75 13.80
N ASN A 384 26.24 -7.68 15.04
CA ASN A 384 26.00 -8.88 15.83
C ASN A 384 24.74 -9.61 15.38
N TYR A 385 23.72 -8.92 14.87
CA TYR A 385 22.58 -9.57 14.24
C TYR A 385 22.97 -10.16 12.87
N ASP A 386 23.84 -9.49 12.12
CA ASP A 386 24.37 -10.02 10.86
C ASP A 386 25.12 -11.34 11.06
N LYS A 387 25.93 -11.50 12.12
CA LYS A 387 26.62 -12.75 12.43
C LYS A 387 25.67 -13.94 12.66
N LEU A 388 24.43 -13.70 13.12
CA LEU A 388 23.47 -14.75 13.38
C LEU A 388 22.97 -15.49 12.12
N ILE A 389 23.18 -14.89 10.96
CA ILE A 389 22.82 -15.50 9.67
C ILE A 389 24.03 -16.07 8.90
N ASN A 390 25.19 -16.22 9.54
CA ASN A 390 26.29 -16.97 8.97
C ASN A 390 25.97 -18.47 8.94
N SER A 391 26.24 -19.14 7.84
CA SER A 391 26.10 -20.59 7.70
C SER A 391 27.45 -21.28 7.92
N LYS A 392 27.38 -22.54 8.24
CA LYS A 392 28.57 -23.44 8.24
C LYS A 392 28.86 -24.01 6.85
N ASN A 393 27.84 -24.12 6.00
CA ASN A 393 27.87 -24.86 4.73
C ASN A 393 27.77 -23.93 3.50
N ALA A 394 27.38 -22.65 3.71
CA ALA A 394 27.24 -21.67 2.64
C ALA A 394 27.71 -20.29 3.14
N ASP A 395 27.66 -19.25 2.29
CA ASP A 395 28.02 -17.89 2.70
C ASP A 395 27.07 -17.34 3.77
N MET A 396 25.82 -17.81 3.78
CA MET A 396 24.82 -17.43 4.77
C MET A 396 23.67 -18.45 4.84
N GLN A 397 22.84 -18.32 5.89
CA GLN A 397 21.59 -19.06 6.05
C GLN A 397 20.38 -18.12 6.00
N ASN A 398 19.22 -18.64 5.57
CA ASN A 398 18.04 -17.79 5.39
C ASN A 398 17.29 -17.47 6.69
N ILE A 399 17.55 -18.19 7.76
CA ILE A 399 16.92 -17.94 9.07
C ILE A 399 17.91 -18.17 10.22
N ASN A 400 17.64 -17.51 11.34
CA ASN A 400 18.30 -17.75 12.61
C ASN A 400 17.29 -18.34 13.62
N TYR A 401 17.60 -19.51 14.17
CA TYR A 401 16.79 -20.14 15.22
C TYR A 401 17.23 -19.78 16.63
N VAL A 402 18.38 -19.14 16.79
CA VAL A 402 18.99 -18.82 18.09
C VAL A 402 19.06 -17.31 18.25
N GLY A 403 18.70 -16.81 19.43
CA GLY A 403 18.89 -15.40 19.78
C GLY A 403 17.80 -14.43 19.37
N GLY A 404 16.67 -14.90 18.84
CA GLY A 404 15.52 -14.03 18.52
C GLY A 404 15.77 -13.05 17.39
N ALA A 405 15.22 -11.81 17.51
CA ALA A 405 15.38 -10.68 16.57
C ALA A 405 15.01 -11.01 15.12
N GLY A 406 13.97 -11.81 14.87
CA GLY A 406 13.63 -12.35 13.55
C GLY A 406 13.43 -11.30 12.46
N SER A 407 12.83 -10.14 12.78
CA SER A 407 12.66 -9.05 11.81
C SER A 407 13.99 -8.38 11.48
N THR A 408 14.87 -8.17 12.51
CA THR A 408 16.18 -7.55 12.33
C THR A 408 17.12 -8.46 11.53
N THR A 409 17.13 -9.76 11.82
CA THR A 409 17.98 -10.72 11.07
C THR A 409 17.51 -10.87 9.63
N ALA A 410 16.19 -10.75 9.35
CA ALA A 410 15.66 -10.70 8.00
C ALA A 410 16.14 -9.44 7.24
N ALA A 411 16.13 -8.28 7.89
CA ALA A 411 16.66 -7.05 7.30
C ALA A 411 18.19 -7.12 7.09
N GLN A 412 18.94 -7.68 8.04
CA GLN A 412 20.37 -7.92 7.89
C GLN A 412 20.69 -8.87 6.70
N PHE A 413 19.83 -9.89 6.50
CA PHE A 413 19.96 -10.76 5.34
C PHE A 413 19.83 -9.95 4.04
N LEU A 414 18.81 -9.10 3.91
CA LEU A 414 18.61 -8.27 2.72
C LEU A 414 19.76 -7.28 2.51
N GLN A 415 20.33 -6.73 3.59
CA GLN A 415 21.46 -5.81 3.52
C GLN A 415 22.68 -6.43 2.83
N ARG A 416 22.85 -7.75 2.85
CA ARG A 416 23.95 -8.44 2.17
C ARG A 416 23.81 -8.44 0.63
N PHE A 417 22.69 -7.98 0.09
CA PHE A 417 22.34 -8.00 -1.34
C PHE A 417 22.22 -6.61 -1.98
N ILE A 418 22.62 -5.57 -1.22
CA ILE A 418 22.67 -4.17 -1.66
C ILE A 418 24.03 -3.55 -1.34
#